data_7e635fc3a5f86c261b3af0a6598c4d92
#
_entry.id   7e635fc3a5f86c261b3af0a6598c4d92
#
_cell.length_a   1.000
_cell.length_b   1.000
_cell.length_c   1.000
_cell.angle_alpha   90.00
_cell.angle_beta   90.00
_cell.angle_gamma   90.00
#
_symmetry.space_group_name_H-M   'P 1'
#
loop_
_entity.id
_entity.type
_entity.pdbx_description
1 polymer ?
#
loop_
_entity_poly.entity_id
_entity_poly.type
_entity_poly.pdbx_seq_one_letter_code
_entity_poly.pdbx_strand_id
1 'polypeptide(L)'
;MKEYKGDKQNFHDERDNRKRKYNDDEKPKKISIDDTNPLMLTLADMQSSKRKAPALNDEQKNSLTTQLLQQMDRAQKEDEYLHDNDKTALKKLILMPTVVSMCNLRPLQNTLLEYDILANIKSWIEPIDQGKNLTSLSLRSAMYDVLLSLPAQSDHLKRSGIV
;
A
#
# COMPACT_ATOMS: atom_id res chain seq x y z
N MET A 1 -52.76 -39.47 49.93
CA MET A 1 -52.93 -38.32 49.02
C MET A 1 -52.13 -37.15 49.66
N LYS A 2 -50.97 -36.84 49.13
CA LYS A 2 -50.19 -35.67 49.55
C LYS A 2 -49.94 -34.84 48.29
N GLU A 3 -50.53 -33.64 48.30
CA GLU A 3 -50.38 -32.67 47.23
C GLU A 3 -48.98 -32.07 47.27
N TYR A 4 -48.26 -32.15 46.14
CA TYR A 4 -47.01 -31.44 45.93
C TYR A 4 -47.34 -30.08 45.30
N LYS A 5 -47.17 -29.03 46.10
CA LYS A 5 -47.13 -27.64 45.60
C LYS A 5 -45.79 -27.41 44.93
N GLY A 6 -45.77 -27.14 43.65
CA GLY A 6 -44.60 -26.75 42.89
C GLY A 6 -44.27 -25.30 43.12
N ASP A 7 -43.08 -25.04 43.66
CA ASP A 7 -42.47 -23.72 43.74
C ASP A 7 -42.01 -23.27 42.35
N LYS A 8 -42.62 -22.22 41.85
CA LYS A 8 -42.15 -21.51 40.66
C LYS A 8 -40.97 -20.64 41.06
N GLN A 9 -39.75 -21.12 40.83
CA GLN A 9 -38.58 -20.29 40.89
C GLN A 9 -38.55 -19.37 39.68
N ASN A 10 -38.68 -18.09 39.97
CA ASN A 10 -38.44 -17.01 39.02
C ASN A 10 -36.94 -16.98 38.68
N PHE A 11 -36.59 -17.46 37.50
CA PHE A 11 -35.29 -17.17 36.88
C PHE A 11 -35.28 -15.72 36.43
N HIS A 12 -34.75 -14.83 37.26
CA HIS A 12 -34.35 -13.50 36.84
C HIS A 12 -33.10 -13.67 35.95
N ASP A 13 -33.31 -13.47 34.66
CA ASP A 13 -32.30 -13.40 33.62
C ASP A 13 -31.55 -12.06 33.81
N GLU A 14 -30.58 -12.04 34.73
CA GLU A 14 -29.59 -10.96 34.82
C GLU A 14 -28.67 -11.04 33.60
N ARG A 15 -29.14 -10.54 32.47
CA ARG A 15 -28.26 -10.20 31.36
C ARG A 15 -27.40 -9.04 31.80
N ASP A 16 -26.22 -9.42 32.31
CA ASP A 16 -25.11 -8.56 32.62
C ASP A 16 -24.76 -7.71 31.39
N ASN A 17 -25.33 -6.52 31.37
CA ASN A 17 -25.13 -5.50 30.34
C ASN A 17 -23.76 -4.86 30.56
N ARG A 18 -22.69 -5.66 30.35
CA ARG A 18 -21.33 -5.12 30.25
C ARG A 18 -21.23 -4.28 29.01
N LYS A 19 -21.77 -3.08 29.06
CA LYS A 19 -21.37 -1.99 28.17
C LYS A 19 -19.86 -1.83 28.32
N ARG A 20 -19.10 -2.47 27.44
CA ARG A 20 -17.70 -2.13 27.23
C ARG A 20 -17.68 -0.66 26.87
N LYS A 21 -17.26 0.16 27.82
CA LYS A 21 -16.98 1.56 27.62
C LYS A 21 -15.81 1.60 26.63
N TYR A 22 -16.12 1.70 25.34
CA TYR A 22 -15.14 2.00 24.32
C TYR A 22 -14.65 3.40 24.67
N ASN A 23 -13.40 3.51 25.09
CA ASN A 23 -12.75 4.80 25.24
C ASN A 23 -12.61 5.39 23.83
N ASP A 24 -13.48 6.37 23.55
CA ASP A 24 -13.59 7.09 22.28
C ASP A 24 -12.42 8.05 22.05
N ASP A 25 -11.40 8.01 22.92
CA ASP A 25 -10.27 8.94 22.91
C ASP A 25 -9.02 8.44 22.18
N GLU A 26 -8.99 7.18 21.73
CA GLU A 26 -7.96 6.74 20.78
C GLU A 26 -8.49 6.79 19.35
N LYS A 27 -8.62 8.01 18.82
CA LYS A 27 -8.59 8.19 17.37
C LYS A 27 -7.33 7.48 16.86
N PRO A 28 -7.46 6.54 15.86
CA PRO A 28 -6.30 5.91 15.30
C PRO A 28 -5.33 7.03 14.91
N LYS A 29 -4.14 7.01 15.50
CA LYS A 29 -3.06 7.92 15.10
C LYS A 29 -2.92 7.71 13.61
N LYS A 30 -3.35 8.73 12.82
CA LYS A 30 -3.02 8.77 11.39
C LYS A 30 -1.53 8.52 11.36
N ILE A 31 -1.12 7.39 10.76
CA ILE A 31 0.27 7.14 10.44
C ILE A 31 0.63 8.35 9.59
N SER A 32 1.37 9.28 10.16
CA SER A 32 1.88 10.42 9.43
C SER A 32 2.82 9.84 8.39
N ILE A 33 2.28 9.61 7.19
CA ILE A 33 3.09 9.59 5.98
C ILE A 33 3.84 10.90 6.08
N ASP A 34 5.15 10.79 6.16
CA ASP A 34 6.04 11.93 6.36
C ASP A 34 5.61 13.03 5.38
N ASP A 35 4.87 14.03 5.88
CA ASP A 35 4.31 15.14 5.06
C ASP A 35 5.41 15.93 4.36
N THR A 36 6.67 15.62 4.67
CA THR A 36 7.88 16.18 4.08
C THR A 36 8.37 15.42 2.85
N ASN A 37 7.74 14.29 2.46
CA ASN A 37 8.15 13.58 1.25
C ASN A 37 7.84 14.45 0.01
N PRO A 38 8.87 14.92 -0.74
CA PRO A 38 8.70 15.82 -1.87
C PRO A 38 7.81 15.24 -2.98
N LEU A 39 7.77 13.91 -3.13
CA LEU A 39 6.87 13.25 -4.08
C LEU A 39 5.41 13.40 -3.67
N MET A 40 5.09 13.33 -2.38
CA MET A 40 3.72 13.48 -1.89
C MET A 40 3.22 14.90 -2.05
N LEU A 41 4.09 15.91 -1.81
CA LEU A 41 3.75 17.32 -2.01
C LEU A 41 3.48 17.60 -3.51
N THR A 42 4.33 17.11 -4.39
CA THR A 42 4.16 17.27 -5.86
C THR A 42 2.88 16.57 -6.33
N LEU A 43 2.61 15.37 -5.81
CA LEU A 43 1.42 14.61 -6.15
C LEU A 43 0.14 15.32 -5.68
N ALA A 44 0.13 15.86 -4.47
CA ALA A 44 -0.99 16.62 -3.92
C ALA A 44 -1.29 17.87 -4.75
N ASP A 45 -0.25 18.59 -5.19
CA ASP A 45 -0.36 19.77 -6.04
C ASP A 45 -0.94 19.40 -7.42
N MET A 46 -0.47 18.30 -8.02
CA MET A 46 -0.97 17.79 -9.30
C MET A 46 -2.43 17.33 -9.23
N GLN A 47 -2.89 16.77 -8.11
CA GLN A 47 -4.26 16.31 -7.92
C GLN A 47 -5.22 17.44 -7.56
N SER A 48 -4.76 18.45 -6.84
CA SER A 48 -5.59 19.59 -6.39
C SER A 48 -5.90 20.59 -7.49
N SER A 49 -5.10 20.62 -8.54
CA SER A 49 -5.29 21.54 -9.67
C SER A 49 -6.47 21.14 -10.55
N LYS A 50 -7.66 21.65 -10.25
CA LYS A 50 -8.84 21.61 -11.16
C LYS A 50 -8.64 22.45 -12.44
N ARG A 51 -7.62 23.28 -12.50
CA ARG A 51 -7.15 23.98 -13.72
C ARG A 51 -6.18 23.05 -14.41
N LYS A 52 -6.20 22.99 -15.78
CA LYS A 52 -5.23 22.20 -16.57
C LYS A 52 -3.86 22.31 -15.92
N ALA A 53 -3.42 21.23 -15.25
CA ALA A 53 -2.10 21.21 -14.68
C ALA A 53 -1.10 21.53 -15.80
N PRO A 54 -0.13 22.44 -15.59
CA PRO A 54 0.86 22.72 -16.61
C PRO A 54 1.48 21.39 -17.03
N ALA A 55 1.59 21.17 -18.33
CA ALA A 55 2.18 19.94 -18.85
C ALA A 55 3.58 19.81 -18.26
N LEU A 56 3.83 18.69 -17.56
CA LEU A 56 5.16 18.39 -17.03
C LEU A 56 6.17 18.42 -18.18
N ASN A 57 7.26 19.15 -17.99
CA ASN A 57 8.35 19.07 -18.93
C ASN A 57 9.10 17.73 -18.76
N ASP A 58 9.92 17.35 -19.73
CA ASP A 58 10.59 16.05 -19.72
C ASP A 58 11.62 15.93 -18.57
N GLU A 59 12.27 17.01 -18.18
CA GLU A 59 13.16 17.02 -17.02
C GLU A 59 12.40 16.72 -15.71
N GLN A 60 11.23 17.30 -15.55
CA GLN A 60 10.38 17.06 -14.39
C GLN A 60 9.91 15.61 -14.35
N LYS A 61 9.48 15.04 -15.50
CA LYS A 61 9.08 13.64 -15.60
C LYS A 61 10.24 12.71 -15.23
N ASN A 62 11.42 12.96 -15.78
CA ASN A 62 12.63 12.17 -15.49
C ASN A 62 13.02 12.26 -14.02
N SER A 63 13.00 13.46 -13.45
CA SER A 63 13.32 13.68 -12.03
C SER A 63 12.33 12.93 -11.11
N LEU A 64 11.03 13.07 -11.34
CA LEU A 64 9.99 12.40 -10.56
C LEU A 64 10.08 10.86 -10.69
N THR A 65 10.32 10.37 -11.90
CA THR A 65 10.49 8.94 -12.15
C THR A 65 11.72 8.40 -11.41
N THR A 66 12.86 9.07 -11.52
CA THR A 66 14.09 8.64 -10.84
C THR A 66 13.92 8.65 -9.32
N GLN A 67 13.28 9.67 -8.75
CA GLN A 67 13.00 9.74 -7.32
C GLN A 67 12.09 8.61 -6.86
N LEU A 68 11.05 8.29 -7.64
CA LEU A 68 10.13 7.19 -7.33
C LEU A 68 10.87 5.86 -7.31
N LEU A 69 11.66 5.56 -8.35
CA LEU A 69 12.40 4.30 -8.43
C LEU A 69 13.43 4.16 -7.29
N GLN A 70 14.13 5.23 -6.96
CA GLN A 70 15.06 5.25 -5.81
C GLN A 70 14.34 4.98 -4.48
N GLN A 71 13.14 5.54 -4.29
CA GLN A 71 12.35 5.26 -3.08
C GLN A 71 11.83 3.83 -3.05
N MET A 72 11.45 3.25 -4.20
CA MET A 72 11.04 1.85 -4.30
C MET A 72 12.21 0.91 -3.95
N ASP A 73 13.40 1.15 -4.50
CA ASP A 73 14.61 0.36 -4.21
C ASP A 73 14.99 0.45 -2.73
N ARG A 74 14.91 1.66 -2.18
CA ARG A 74 15.20 1.88 -0.77
C ARG A 74 14.22 1.15 0.14
N ALA A 75 12.93 1.26 -0.14
CA ALA A 75 11.89 0.57 0.63
C ALA A 75 12.06 -0.94 0.59
N GLN A 76 12.47 -1.49 -0.57
CA GLN A 76 12.76 -2.91 -0.70
C GLN A 76 13.92 -3.34 0.17
N LYS A 77 15.07 -2.66 0.07
CA LYS A 77 16.28 -2.98 0.86
C LYS A 77 16.04 -2.85 2.36
N GLU A 78 15.28 -1.83 2.78
CA GLU A 78 14.91 -1.64 4.17
C GLU A 78 14.00 -2.76 4.67
N ASP A 79 13.03 -3.21 3.88
CA ASP A 79 12.13 -4.31 4.23
C ASP A 79 12.87 -5.65 4.25
N GLU A 80 13.79 -5.91 3.32
CA GLU A 80 14.65 -7.09 3.33
C GLU A 80 15.52 -7.12 4.60
N TYR A 81 16.18 -6.01 4.92
CA TYR A 81 16.98 -5.90 6.15
C TYR A 81 16.15 -6.12 7.43
N LEU A 82 14.92 -5.57 7.47
CA LEU A 82 14.03 -5.75 8.62
C LEU A 82 13.58 -7.22 8.73
N HIS A 83 13.28 -7.86 7.60
CA HIS A 83 12.90 -9.26 7.55
C HIS A 83 14.02 -10.18 8.05
N ASP A 84 15.26 -9.95 7.60
CA ASP A 84 16.45 -10.72 8.02
C ASP A 84 16.74 -10.59 9.53
N ASN A 85 16.22 -9.54 10.16
CA ASN A 85 16.35 -9.29 11.60
C ASN A 85 15.08 -9.61 12.40
N ASP A 86 14.15 -10.41 11.84
CA ASP A 86 12.88 -10.78 12.46
C ASP A 86 12.02 -9.58 12.89
N LYS A 87 12.12 -8.45 12.18
CA LYS A 87 11.37 -7.23 12.43
C LYS A 87 10.26 -7.04 11.40
N THR A 88 9.24 -6.29 11.80
CA THR A 88 8.11 -5.99 10.91
C THR A 88 8.54 -5.10 9.74
N ALA A 89 8.42 -5.61 8.53
CA ALA A 89 8.75 -4.95 7.27
C ALA A 89 7.47 -4.32 6.67
N LEU A 90 7.35 -3.00 6.71
CA LEU A 90 6.15 -2.25 6.27
C LEU A 90 6.48 -1.12 5.29
N LYS A 91 7.74 -0.95 4.89
CA LYS A 91 8.15 0.19 4.05
C LYS A 91 7.49 0.19 2.67
N LYS A 92 7.42 -0.98 2.03
CA LYS A 92 6.69 -1.16 0.76
C LYS A 92 5.22 -0.81 0.91
N LEU A 93 4.56 -1.24 2.00
CA LEU A 93 3.14 -0.95 2.25
C LEU A 93 2.88 0.54 2.48
N ILE A 94 3.78 1.23 3.18
CA ILE A 94 3.68 2.67 3.41
C ILE A 94 3.86 3.44 2.11
N LEU A 95 4.78 3.02 1.24
CA LEU A 95 5.06 3.68 -0.03
C LEU A 95 4.05 3.32 -1.13
N MET A 96 3.36 2.20 -1.02
CA MET A 96 2.44 1.67 -2.04
C MET A 96 1.43 2.70 -2.57
N PRO A 97 0.71 3.50 -1.75
CA PRO A 97 -0.25 4.48 -2.26
C PRO A 97 0.40 5.53 -3.18
N THR A 98 1.62 5.94 -2.86
CA THR A 98 2.41 6.88 -3.68
C THR A 98 2.76 6.26 -5.02
N VAL A 99 3.25 5.02 -5.01
CA VAL A 99 3.59 4.27 -6.24
C VAL A 99 2.37 4.13 -7.14
N VAL A 100 1.23 3.68 -6.60
CA VAL A 100 -0.02 3.53 -7.35
C VAL A 100 -0.47 4.87 -7.96
N SER A 101 -0.43 5.94 -7.17
CA SER A 101 -0.83 7.27 -7.63
C SER A 101 0.07 7.79 -8.75
N MET A 102 1.38 7.62 -8.63
CA MET A 102 2.36 8.05 -9.64
C MET A 102 2.22 7.25 -10.94
N CYS A 103 2.05 5.93 -10.86
CA CYS A 103 1.86 5.06 -12.02
C CYS A 103 0.54 5.32 -12.76
N ASN A 104 -0.47 5.85 -12.08
CA ASN A 104 -1.73 6.24 -12.70
C ASN A 104 -1.70 7.61 -13.38
N LEU A 105 -0.63 8.38 -13.22
CA LEU A 105 -0.45 9.66 -13.91
C LEU A 105 -0.05 9.42 -15.37
N ARG A 106 -0.99 9.59 -16.29
CA ARG A 106 -0.77 9.37 -17.73
C ARG A 106 0.49 10.06 -18.29
N PRO A 107 0.81 11.32 -17.91
CA PRO A 107 2.01 11.97 -18.43
C PRO A 107 3.33 11.28 -18.02
N LEU A 108 3.34 10.47 -16.95
CA LEU A 108 4.52 9.77 -16.46
C LEU A 108 4.64 8.33 -16.98
N GLN A 109 3.55 7.72 -17.46
CA GLN A 109 3.52 6.29 -17.75
C GLN A 109 4.60 5.84 -18.73
N ASN A 110 4.80 6.60 -19.82
CA ASN A 110 5.83 6.26 -20.81
C ASN A 110 7.23 6.38 -20.21
N THR A 111 7.51 7.45 -19.48
CA THR A 111 8.81 7.66 -18.82
C THR A 111 9.07 6.58 -17.79
N LEU A 112 8.07 6.19 -16.99
CA LEU A 112 8.18 5.07 -16.04
C LEU A 112 8.55 3.76 -16.73
N LEU A 113 7.96 3.46 -17.90
CA LEU A 113 8.29 2.27 -18.69
C LEU A 113 9.68 2.34 -19.31
N GLU A 114 10.13 3.52 -19.75
CA GLU A 114 11.49 3.75 -20.25
C GLU A 114 12.54 3.51 -19.17
N TYR A 115 12.26 3.92 -17.93
CA TYR A 115 13.12 3.71 -16.76
C TYR A 115 12.93 2.36 -16.07
N ASP A 116 12.20 1.43 -16.71
CA ASP A 116 12.04 0.04 -16.28
C ASP A 116 11.35 -0.16 -14.91
N ILE A 117 10.30 0.63 -14.65
CA ILE A 117 9.45 0.48 -13.46
C ILE A 117 8.97 -0.97 -13.25
N LEU A 118 8.82 -1.73 -14.34
CA LEU A 118 8.35 -3.11 -14.30
C LEU A 118 9.31 -4.03 -13.54
N ALA A 119 10.62 -3.80 -13.65
CA ALA A 119 11.60 -4.55 -12.87
C ALA A 119 11.45 -4.30 -11.35
N ASN A 120 11.19 -3.05 -10.96
CA ASN A 120 10.93 -2.71 -9.56
C ASN A 120 9.62 -3.32 -9.07
N ILE A 121 8.55 -3.29 -9.89
CA ILE A 121 7.28 -3.94 -9.53
C ILE A 121 7.47 -5.44 -9.37
N LYS A 122 8.18 -6.10 -10.30
CA LYS A 122 8.52 -7.52 -10.21
C LYS A 122 9.17 -7.84 -8.86
N SER A 123 10.23 -7.13 -8.54
CA SER A 123 10.99 -7.30 -7.30
C SER A 123 10.13 -7.05 -6.03
N TRP A 124 9.11 -6.19 -6.12
CA TRP A 124 8.19 -5.95 -5.01
C TRP A 124 7.18 -7.08 -4.78
N ILE A 125 6.78 -7.79 -5.84
CA ILE A 125 5.83 -8.91 -5.76
C ILE A 125 6.51 -10.27 -5.61
N GLU A 126 7.80 -10.37 -5.91
CA GLU A 126 8.55 -11.60 -5.76
C GLU A 126 8.52 -12.10 -4.31
N PRO A 127 8.48 -13.43 -4.11
CA PRO A 127 8.55 -14.01 -2.78
C PRO A 127 9.86 -13.66 -2.09
N ILE A 128 9.79 -13.42 -0.79
CA ILE A 128 10.95 -13.27 0.08
C ILE A 128 11.48 -14.69 0.39
N ASP A 129 12.75 -14.83 0.76
CA ASP A 129 13.38 -16.08 1.18
C ASP A 129 13.24 -17.24 0.17
N GLN A 130 13.63 -17.02 -1.06
CA GLN A 130 13.63 -18.07 -2.10
C GLN A 130 12.26 -18.77 -2.24
N GLY A 131 11.19 -18.03 -2.07
CA GLY A 131 9.83 -18.53 -2.29
C GLY A 131 9.10 -19.02 -1.05
N LYS A 132 9.69 -18.93 0.15
CA LYS A 132 9.05 -19.39 1.39
C LYS A 132 7.98 -18.43 1.88
N ASN A 133 8.21 -17.11 1.76
CA ASN A 133 7.30 -16.08 2.24
C ASN A 133 6.83 -15.19 1.10
N LEU A 134 5.53 -15.12 0.90
CA LEU A 134 4.91 -14.21 -0.06
C LEU A 134 4.77 -12.82 0.55
N THR A 135 4.99 -11.80 -0.27
CA THR A 135 4.64 -10.42 0.10
C THR A 135 3.15 -10.28 0.39
N SER A 136 2.72 -9.25 1.11
CA SER A 136 1.33 -9.10 1.51
C SER A 136 0.38 -9.10 0.31
N LEU A 137 -0.81 -9.68 0.50
CA LEU A 137 -1.83 -9.75 -0.55
C LEU A 137 -2.22 -8.36 -1.06
N SER A 138 -2.36 -7.39 -0.16
CA SER A 138 -2.69 -6.00 -0.51
C SER A 138 -1.65 -5.38 -1.44
N LEU A 139 -0.36 -5.60 -1.15
CA LEU A 139 0.73 -5.11 -1.99
C LEU A 139 0.71 -5.76 -3.36
N ARG A 140 0.57 -7.09 -3.41
CA ARG A 140 0.51 -7.83 -4.69
C ARG A 140 -0.68 -7.39 -5.54
N SER A 141 -1.86 -7.28 -4.96
CA SER A 141 -3.07 -6.84 -5.67
C SER A 141 -2.87 -5.43 -6.25
N ALA A 142 -2.39 -4.48 -5.44
CA ALA A 142 -2.13 -3.12 -5.91
C ALA A 142 -1.09 -3.06 -7.04
N MET A 143 -0.03 -3.88 -6.97
CA MET A 143 0.98 -3.94 -8.04
C MET A 143 0.44 -4.58 -9.32
N TYR A 144 -0.43 -5.59 -9.23
CA TYR A 144 -1.11 -6.13 -10.41
C TYR A 144 -2.06 -5.12 -11.05
N ASP A 145 -2.80 -4.34 -10.27
CA ASP A 145 -3.63 -3.27 -10.79
C ASP A 145 -2.80 -2.20 -11.51
N VAL A 146 -1.63 -1.86 -10.98
CA VAL A 146 -0.68 -0.96 -11.64
C VAL A 146 -0.20 -1.55 -12.97
N LEU A 147 0.21 -2.83 -13.00
CA LEU A 147 0.64 -3.51 -14.24
C LEU A 147 -0.44 -3.48 -15.32
N LEU A 148 -1.70 -3.67 -14.94
CA LEU A 148 -2.83 -3.62 -15.87
C LEU A 148 -3.14 -2.19 -16.36
N SER A 149 -2.81 -1.17 -15.58
CA SER A 149 -3.04 0.24 -15.93
C SER A 149 -1.96 0.85 -16.81
N LEU A 150 -0.75 0.28 -16.80
CA LEU A 150 0.36 0.77 -17.60
C LEU A 150 0.25 0.32 -19.07
N PRO A 151 0.56 1.19 -20.05
CA PRO A 151 0.57 0.85 -21.48
C PRO A 151 1.83 0.04 -21.85
N ALA A 152 2.08 -1.05 -21.11
CA ALA A 152 3.26 -1.88 -21.30
C ALA A 152 3.16 -2.72 -22.59
N GLN A 153 4.22 -2.69 -23.38
CA GLN A 153 4.38 -3.52 -24.58
C GLN A 153 5.18 -4.77 -24.27
N SER A 154 5.16 -5.73 -25.19
CA SER A 154 5.87 -7.02 -25.02
C SER A 154 7.38 -6.85 -24.75
N ASP A 155 7.98 -5.82 -25.34
CA ASP A 155 9.42 -5.55 -25.16
C ASP A 155 9.74 -5.04 -23.75
N HIS A 156 8.85 -4.23 -23.15
CA HIS A 156 8.97 -3.81 -21.77
C HIS A 156 8.87 -5.01 -20.81
N LEU A 157 7.92 -5.92 -21.06
CA LEU A 157 7.73 -7.13 -20.26
C LEU A 157 8.93 -8.08 -20.34
N LYS A 158 9.45 -8.30 -21.55
CA LYS A 158 10.65 -9.14 -21.76
C LYS A 158 11.88 -8.54 -21.06
N ARG A 159 12.09 -7.23 -21.21
CA ARG A 159 13.23 -6.54 -20.59
C ARG A 159 13.20 -6.64 -19.07
N SER A 160 12.04 -6.47 -18.46
CA SER A 160 11.86 -6.56 -17.01
C SER A 160 11.91 -7.99 -16.47
N GLY A 161 11.79 -8.99 -17.33
CA GLY A 161 11.76 -10.40 -16.94
C GLY A 161 10.50 -10.81 -16.17
N ILE A 162 9.39 -10.10 -16.35
CA ILE A 162 8.08 -10.47 -15.79
C ILE A 162 7.45 -11.65 -16.55
N VAL A 163 7.87 -11.88 -17.79
CA VAL A 163 7.41 -12.97 -18.67
C VAL A 163 8.48 -14.05 -18.75
#